data_09ebf4a30116f00da63bfab82fa8980d
#
_entry.id   09ebf4a30116f00da63bfab82fa8980d
#
_cell.length_a   1.000
_cell.length_b   1.000
_cell.length_c   1.000
_cell.angle_alpha   90.00
_cell.angle_beta   90.00
_cell.angle_gamma   90.00
#
_symmetry.space_group_name_H-M   'P 1'
#
loop_
_entity.id
_entity.type
_entity.pdbx_description
1 polymer ?
#
loop_
_entity_poly.entity_id
_entity_poly.type
_entity_poly.pdbx_seq_one_letter_code
_entity_poly.pdbx_strand_id
1 'polypeptide(L)' 'MASEVTRPDEVALRARLAELMQEHRDLDAAIDALQGSPDQLQITRLKKRKLQLKDQITKINDQLLPDIIA' A
#
# COMPACT_ATOMS: atom_id res chain seq x y z
N MET A 1 13.72 6.16 -28.46
CA MET A 1 13.26 5.94 -27.71
C MET A 1 12.74 6.72 -26.65
N ALA A 2 11.93 7.57 -26.94
CA ALA A 2 11.36 8.40 -25.98
C ALA A 2 10.67 7.61 -24.94
N SER A 3 10.35 6.45 -25.25
CA SER A 3 9.60 5.67 -24.31
C SER A 3 10.38 5.41 -23.05
N GLU A 4 11.66 5.69 -23.08
CA GLU A 4 12.42 5.41 -21.93
C GLU A 4 12.37 6.50 -20.92
N VAL A 5 11.80 7.60 -21.25
CA VAL A 5 11.80 8.72 -20.34
C VAL A 5 10.84 8.46 -19.21
N THR A 6 11.28 8.48 -17.98
CA THR A 6 10.42 8.27 -16.84
C THR A 6 10.10 9.61 -16.24
N ARG A 7 8.85 9.91 -16.03
CA ARG A 7 8.47 11.19 -15.47
C ARG A 7 8.81 11.26 -14.01
N PRO A 8 9.23 12.39 -13.50
CA PRO A 8 9.55 12.53 -12.09
C PRO A 8 8.39 12.16 -11.17
N ASP A 9 7.17 12.52 -11.56
CA ASP A 9 6.02 12.20 -10.73
C ASP A 9 5.76 10.71 -10.75
N GLU A 10 6.05 10.03 -11.84
CA GLU A 10 5.87 8.58 -11.89
C GLU A 10 6.91 7.91 -10.98
N VAL A 11 8.13 8.42 -10.94
CA VAL A 11 9.16 7.87 -10.08
C VAL A 11 8.73 8.05 -8.63
N ALA A 12 8.19 9.22 -8.28
CA ALA A 12 7.74 9.49 -6.94
C ALA A 12 6.58 8.58 -6.55
N LEU A 13 5.66 8.33 -7.47
CA LEU A 13 4.54 7.46 -7.19
C LEU A 13 4.99 6.02 -6.97
N ARG A 14 5.95 5.56 -7.75
CA ARG A 14 6.44 4.20 -7.59
C ARG A 14 7.17 4.04 -6.25
N ALA A 15 7.92 5.06 -5.86
CA ALA A 15 8.63 5.02 -4.59
C ALA A 15 7.62 5.02 -3.43
N ARG A 16 6.58 5.84 -3.55
CA ARG A 16 5.55 5.88 -2.53
C ARG A 16 4.81 4.55 -2.45
N LEU A 17 4.55 3.94 -3.60
CA LEU A 17 3.87 2.66 -3.64
C LEU A 17 4.70 1.61 -2.91
N ALA A 18 6.01 1.59 -3.14
CA ALA A 18 6.87 0.62 -2.48
C ALA A 18 6.84 0.80 -0.96
N GLU A 19 6.83 2.06 -0.49
CA GLU A 19 6.76 2.33 0.93
C GLU A 19 5.44 1.84 1.51
N LEU A 20 4.35 2.09 0.82
CA LEU A 20 3.03 1.69 1.30
C LEU A 20 2.90 0.17 1.32
N MET A 21 3.45 -0.49 0.33
CA MET A 21 3.40 -1.95 0.29
C MET A 21 4.21 -2.55 1.42
N GLN A 22 5.35 -1.95 1.75
CA GLN A 22 6.16 -2.43 2.86
C GLN A 22 5.42 -2.23 4.19
N GLU A 23 4.79 -1.06 4.34
CA GLU A 23 4.03 -0.77 5.53
C GLU A 23 2.85 -1.74 5.67
N HIS A 24 2.21 -2.06 4.57
CA HIS A 24 1.08 -2.99 4.55
C HIS A 24 1.55 -4.37 5.03
N ARG A 25 2.71 -4.81 4.58
CA ARG A 25 3.24 -6.09 5.02
C ARG A 25 3.58 -6.07 6.50
N ASP A 26 4.14 -4.96 6.98
CA ASP A 26 4.50 -4.83 8.37
C ASP A 26 3.25 -4.89 9.25
N LEU A 27 2.17 -4.27 8.80
CA LEU A 27 0.93 -4.30 9.55
C LEU A 27 0.31 -5.70 9.55
N ASP A 28 0.42 -6.41 8.44
CA ASP A 28 -0.08 -7.77 8.36
C ASP A 28 0.67 -8.63 9.38
N ALA A 29 1.98 -8.49 9.45
CA ALA A 29 2.79 -9.26 10.39
C ALA A 29 2.44 -8.90 11.83
N ALA A 30 2.20 -7.62 12.10
CA ALA A 30 1.85 -7.17 13.45
C ALA A 30 0.48 -7.72 13.86
N ILE A 31 -0.48 -7.71 12.95
CA ILE A 31 -1.81 -8.24 13.22
C ILE A 31 -1.71 -9.73 13.50
N ASP A 32 -0.92 -10.43 12.70
CA ASP A 32 -0.76 -11.85 12.86
C ASP A 32 -0.12 -12.18 14.21
N ALA A 33 0.85 -11.39 14.62
CA ALA A 33 1.52 -11.58 15.89
C ALA A 33 0.59 -11.34 17.08
N LEU A 34 -0.46 -10.53 16.89
CA LEU A 34 -1.39 -10.24 17.94
C LEU A 34 -2.59 -11.18 17.96
N GLN A 35 -2.65 -12.14 17.05
CA GLN A 35 -3.76 -13.07 17.03
C GLN A 35 -3.78 -13.85 18.34
N GLY A 36 -4.91 -13.92 18.95
CA GLY A 36 -5.03 -14.59 20.24
C GLY A 36 -4.76 -13.67 21.41
N SER A 37 -4.31 -12.45 21.16
CA SER A 37 -4.07 -11.52 22.22
C SER A 37 -5.40 -10.97 22.73
N PRO A 38 -5.50 -10.61 23.99
CA PRO A 38 -6.72 -10.02 24.53
C PRO A 38 -6.86 -8.57 24.08
N ASP A 39 -5.84 -7.98 23.47
CA ASP A 39 -5.89 -6.59 23.08
C ASP A 39 -6.60 -6.43 21.75
N GLN A 40 -7.90 -6.59 21.75
CA GLN A 40 -8.69 -6.50 20.54
C GLN A 40 -8.74 -5.07 19.97
N LEU A 41 -8.59 -4.09 20.84
CA LEU A 41 -8.62 -2.70 20.36
C LEU A 41 -7.43 -2.42 19.48
N GLN A 42 -6.25 -2.91 19.85
CA GLN A 42 -5.06 -2.69 19.03
C GLN A 42 -5.17 -3.44 17.70
N ILE A 43 -5.70 -4.65 17.72
CA ILE A 43 -5.90 -5.40 16.49
C ILE A 43 -6.84 -4.64 15.56
N THR A 44 -7.91 -4.09 16.09
CA THR A 44 -8.86 -3.34 15.30
C THR A 44 -8.23 -2.10 14.68
N ARG A 45 -7.40 -1.39 15.45
CA ARG A 45 -6.73 -0.21 14.94
C ARG A 45 -5.76 -0.56 13.81
N LEU A 46 -5.02 -1.66 13.98
CA LEU A 46 -4.07 -2.08 12.95
C LEU A 46 -4.79 -2.52 11.67
N LYS A 47 -5.94 -3.20 11.82
CA LYS A 47 -6.71 -3.60 10.66
C LYS A 47 -7.25 -2.39 9.92
N LYS A 48 -7.67 -1.37 10.65
CA LYS A 48 -8.17 -0.17 10.03
C LYS A 48 -7.05 0.54 9.27
N ARG A 49 -5.87 0.61 9.87
CA ARG A 49 -4.71 1.21 9.22
C ARG A 49 -4.35 0.44 7.96
N LYS A 50 -4.43 -0.89 8.02
CA LYS A 50 -4.10 -1.70 6.87
C LYS A 50 -5.06 -1.43 5.72
N LEU A 51 -6.35 -1.26 6.03
CA LEU A 51 -7.33 -0.94 4.99
C LEU A 51 -7.06 0.42 4.37
N GLN A 52 -6.64 1.40 5.17
CA GLN A 52 -6.32 2.71 4.65
C GLN A 52 -5.12 2.63 3.71
N LEU A 53 -4.12 1.83 4.07
CA LEU A 53 -2.94 1.67 3.21
C LEU A 53 -3.32 0.97 1.92
N LYS A 54 -4.17 -0.03 1.98
CA LYS A 54 -4.58 -0.72 0.77
C LYS A 54 -5.33 0.22 -0.16
N ASP A 55 -6.14 1.10 0.39
CA ASP A 55 -6.86 2.06 -0.41
C ASP A 55 -5.89 3.01 -1.13
N GLN A 56 -4.86 3.46 -0.43
CA GLN A 56 -3.87 4.33 -1.04
C GLN A 56 -3.07 3.59 -2.10
N ILE A 57 -2.74 2.32 -1.86
CA ILE A 57 -2.02 1.50 -2.83
C ILE A 57 -2.85 1.37 -4.10
N THR A 58 -4.14 1.12 -3.96
CA THR A 58 -5.02 0.98 -5.10
C THR A 58 -5.07 2.28 -5.90
N LYS A 59 -5.15 3.42 -5.21
CA LYS A 59 -5.21 4.69 -5.90
C LYS A 59 -3.95 4.97 -6.69
N ILE A 60 -2.79 4.64 -6.13
CA ILE A 60 -1.53 4.86 -6.82
C ILE A 60 -1.41 3.91 -8.00
N ASN A 61 -1.83 2.66 -7.84
CA ASN A 61 -1.78 1.73 -8.94
C ASN A 61 -2.67 2.21 -10.10
N ASP A 62 -3.82 2.77 -9.78
CA ASP A 62 -4.70 3.29 -10.82
C ASP A 62 -4.03 4.44 -11.57
N GLN A 63 -3.26 5.25 -10.88
CA GLN A 63 -2.57 6.35 -11.53
C GLN A 63 -1.42 5.85 -12.41
N LEU A 64 -0.77 4.77 -12.00
CA LEU A 64 0.36 4.26 -12.75
C LEU A 64 -0.07 3.39 -13.93
N LEU A 65 -1.26 2.83 -13.88
CA LEU A 65 -1.73 1.94 -14.93
C LEU A 65 -3.11 2.35 -15.39
N PRO A 66 -3.26 3.53 -15.92
CA PRO A 66 -4.56 4.07 -16.27
C PRO A 66 -5.31 3.34 -17.36
N ASP A 67 -4.64 2.72 -18.24
CA ASP A 67 -5.28 2.11 -19.32
C ASP A 67 -5.41 0.66 -19.26
N ILE A 68 -5.51 0.12 -18.15
CA ILE A 68 -5.59 -1.22 -18.03
C ILE A 68 -6.79 -1.79 -18.53
N ILE A 69 -7.78 -1.14 -18.69
CA ILE A 69 -8.92 -1.65 -19.06
C ILE A 69 -8.96 -2.31 -20.17
N ALA A 70 -9.28 -3.14 -20.39
CA ALA A 70 -9.25 -3.72 -21.59
C ALA A 70 -10.50 -3.94 -22.15
#